data_951fc36070a5a5dab69d92addb46c9da
#
_entry.id   951fc36070a5a5dab69d92addb46c9da
#
_cell.length_a   1.000
_cell.length_b   1.000
_cell.length_c   1.000
_cell.angle_alpha   90.00
_cell.angle_beta   90.00
_cell.angle_gamma   90.00
#
_symmetry.space_group_name_H-M   'P 1'
#
loop_
_entity.id
_entity.type
_entity.pdbx_description
1 polymer ?
#
loop_
_entity_poly.entity_id
_entity_poly.type
_entity_poly.pdbx_seq_one_letter_code
_entity_poly.pdbx_strand_id
1 'polypeptide(L)'
;MSTQPAGHKAIVEAARQEFSERGYGTTSIRDIAQRAGVSLSALYYYYKGKQDLLVTILDDGLDAYFSACDEALEAAGDDPAEQLEALVAATVRFRTDHPVKSSIVLTEGRSLEPEHLARYRKNEARGSRQFREVVERGVTQGIFLTPYPDDARRAVIAMCNAIAEWYRTEGPVSVDELVERYVALALTVVEYRPRAVRRPARA
;
A
#
# COMPACT_ATOMS: atom_id res chain seq x y z
N MET A 1 -8.89 21.44 -7.73
CA MET A 1 -9.20 20.11 -8.32
C MET A 1 -9.07 20.24 -9.82
N SER A 2 -7.98 19.74 -10.40
CA SER A 2 -7.75 19.79 -11.85
C SER A 2 -8.56 18.68 -12.51
N THR A 3 -9.55 19.04 -13.32
CA THR A 3 -10.38 18.10 -14.08
C THR A 3 -9.51 17.49 -15.18
N GLN A 4 -8.96 16.30 -14.95
CA GLN A 4 -8.24 15.56 -15.99
C GLN A 4 -9.18 15.25 -17.15
N PRO A 5 -8.75 15.47 -18.43
CA PRO A 5 -9.57 15.18 -19.60
C PRO A 5 -10.04 13.73 -19.62
N ALA A 6 -11.26 13.45 -20.11
CA ALA A 6 -11.84 12.11 -20.15
C ALA A 6 -10.92 11.07 -20.82
N GLY A 7 -10.22 11.47 -21.86
CA GLY A 7 -9.24 10.61 -22.55
C GLY A 7 -8.04 10.18 -21.69
N HIS A 8 -7.52 11.06 -20.83
CA HIS A 8 -6.44 10.75 -19.91
C HIS A 8 -6.83 9.64 -18.92
N LYS A 9 -8.02 9.78 -18.28
CA LYS A 9 -8.51 8.76 -17.34
C LYS A 9 -8.73 7.40 -18.02
N ALA A 10 -9.30 7.38 -19.21
CA ALA A 10 -9.54 6.15 -19.97
C ALA A 10 -8.21 5.43 -20.32
N ILE A 11 -7.15 6.17 -20.70
CA ILE A 11 -5.84 5.61 -20.98
C ILE A 11 -5.20 5.00 -19.73
N VAL A 12 -5.22 5.69 -18.61
CA VAL A 12 -4.64 5.19 -17.34
C VAL A 12 -5.38 3.94 -16.86
N GLU A 13 -6.71 3.93 -16.93
CA GLU A 13 -7.51 2.77 -16.52
C GLU A 13 -7.27 1.57 -17.44
N ALA A 14 -7.23 1.78 -18.76
CA ALA A 14 -6.87 0.73 -19.71
C ALA A 14 -5.46 0.17 -19.47
N ALA A 15 -4.49 1.04 -19.16
CA ALA A 15 -3.13 0.61 -18.84
C ALA A 15 -3.08 -0.22 -17.54
N ARG A 16 -3.84 0.18 -16.50
CA ARG A 16 -3.97 -0.60 -15.26
C ARG A 16 -4.50 -2.01 -15.52
N GLN A 17 -5.56 -2.12 -16.31
CA GLN A 17 -6.15 -3.41 -16.65
C GLN A 17 -5.18 -4.27 -17.44
N GLU A 18 -4.56 -3.73 -18.49
CA GLU A 18 -3.58 -4.45 -19.30
C GLU A 18 -2.38 -4.94 -18.47
N PHE A 19 -1.83 -4.08 -17.59
CA PHE A 19 -0.70 -4.44 -16.76
C PHE A 19 -1.08 -5.48 -15.69
N SER A 20 -2.28 -5.40 -15.13
CA SER A 20 -2.77 -6.38 -14.15
C SER A 20 -3.07 -7.75 -14.77
N GLU A 21 -3.68 -7.77 -15.96
CA GLU A 21 -4.13 -9.01 -16.62
C GLU A 21 -2.96 -9.74 -17.31
N ARG A 22 -2.05 -9.02 -17.94
CA ARG A 22 -1.02 -9.56 -18.83
C ARG A 22 0.41 -9.29 -18.37
N GLY A 23 0.58 -8.42 -17.37
CA GLY A 23 1.88 -7.93 -16.93
C GLY A 23 2.42 -6.80 -17.83
N TYR A 24 3.28 -5.96 -17.25
CA TYR A 24 3.90 -4.85 -17.97
C TYR A 24 4.70 -5.30 -19.20
N GLY A 25 5.51 -6.37 -19.06
CA GLY A 25 6.42 -6.83 -20.12
C GLY A 25 5.71 -7.20 -21.42
N THR A 26 4.57 -7.87 -21.31
CA THR A 26 3.80 -8.40 -22.45
C THR A 26 2.82 -7.40 -23.06
N THR A 27 2.49 -6.34 -22.35
CA THR A 27 1.56 -5.30 -22.82
C THR A 27 2.24 -4.33 -23.76
N SER A 28 1.62 -4.01 -24.90
CA SER A 28 2.06 -2.97 -25.83
C SER A 28 1.27 -1.67 -25.66
N ILE A 29 1.86 -0.56 -26.07
CA ILE A 29 1.18 0.75 -26.06
C ILE A 29 -0.06 0.76 -26.98
N ARG A 30 -0.06 -0.11 -28.03
CA ARG A 30 -1.20 -0.27 -28.94
C ARG A 30 -2.36 -0.98 -28.29
N ASP A 31 -2.09 -1.99 -27.46
CA ASP A 31 -3.13 -2.72 -26.70
C ASP A 31 -3.84 -1.75 -25.75
N ILE A 32 -3.06 -0.88 -25.08
CA ILE A 32 -3.59 0.16 -24.19
C ILE A 32 -4.47 1.14 -24.95
N ALA A 33 -4.01 1.66 -26.12
CA ALA A 33 -4.79 2.59 -26.93
C ALA A 33 -6.10 1.95 -27.41
N GLN A 34 -6.04 0.70 -27.85
CA GLN A 34 -7.20 -0.08 -28.28
C GLN A 34 -8.22 -0.26 -27.14
N ARG A 35 -7.75 -0.70 -25.96
CA ARG A 35 -8.62 -0.89 -24.78
C ARG A 35 -9.24 0.43 -24.31
N ALA A 36 -8.49 1.53 -24.38
CA ALA A 36 -8.95 2.85 -24.02
C ALA A 36 -9.93 3.48 -25.03
N GLY A 37 -10.10 2.87 -26.21
CA GLY A 37 -10.94 3.41 -27.28
C GLY A 37 -10.38 4.71 -27.88
N VAL A 38 -9.06 4.92 -27.86
CA VAL A 38 -8.42 6.13 -28.39
C VAL A 38 -7.45 5.79 -29.52
N SER A 39 -7.16 6.78 -30.38
CA SER A 39 -6.10 6.61 -31.38
C SER A 39 -4.73 6.59 -30.73
N LEU A 40 -3.76 5.94 -31.37
CA LEU A 40 -2.39 5.90 -30.88
C LEU A 40 -1.77 7.31 -30.78
N SER A 41 -2.12 8.20 -31.72
CA SER A 41 -1.69 9.61 -31.68
C SER A 41 -2.30 10.37 -30.50
N ALA A 42 -3.56 10.10 -30.14
CA ALA A 42 -4.18 10.68 -28.95
C ALA A 42 -3.51 10.18 -27.66
N LEU A 43 -3.10 8.91 -27.60
CA LEU A 43 -2.36 8.38 -26.46
C LEU A 43 -0.98 9.08 -26.35
N TYR A 44 -0.23 9.19 -27.43
CA TYR A 44 1.07 9.86 -27.45
C TYR A 44 1.01 11.38 -27.14
N TYR A 45 -0.15 11.99 -27.29
CA TYR A 45 -0.37 13.36 -26.83
C TYR A 45 -0.27 13.50 -25.30
N TYR A 46 -0.72 12.47 -24.54
CA TYR A 46 -0.70 12.49 -23.09
C TYR A 46 0.54 11.83 -22.48
N TYR A 47 1.06 10.78 -23.12
CA TYR A 47 2.13 9.94 -22.57
C TYR A 47 3.18 9.64 -23.63
N LYS A 48 4.45 9.82 -23.27
CA LYS A 48 5.59 9.56 -24.16
C LYS A 48 5.75 8.07 -24.51
N GLY A 49 5.21 7.19 -23.65
CA GLY A 49 5.30 5.75 -23.86
C GLY A 49 4.78 4.95 -22.68
N LYS A 50 5.00 3.65 -22.74
CA LYS A 50 4.54 2.68 -21.73
C LYS A 50 5.18 2.91 -20.34
N GLN A 51 6.44 3.36 -20.29
CA GLN A 51 7.11 3.71 -19.03
C GLN A 51 6.43 4.90 -18.32
N ASP A 52 6.08 5.93 -19.06
CA ASP A 52 5.40 7.11 -18.54
C ASP A 52 4.05 6.76 -17.89
N LEU A 53 3.32 5.83 -18.52
CA LEU A 53 2.09 5.26 -17.96
C LEU A 53 2.34 4.45 -16.69
N LEU A 54 3.38 3.62 -16.69
CA LEU A 54 3.73 2.82 -15.51
C LEU A 54 4.09 3.74 -14.34
N VAL A 55 4.94 4.74 -14.57
CA VAL A 55 5.32 5.73 -13.53
C VAL A 55 4.09 6.41 -12.97
N THR A 56 3.17 6.89 -13.84
CA THR A 56 1.93 7.53 -13.39
C THR A 56 1.08 6.60 -12.52
N ILE A 57 0.92 5.34 -12.92
CA ILE A 57 0.11 4.36 -12.19
C ILE A 57 0.73 4.03 -10.83
N LEU A 58 2.06 3.89 -10.77
CA LEU A 58 2.79 3.59 -9.55
C LEU A 58 2.74 4.77 -8.57
N ASP A 59 2.97 5.99 -9.06
CA ASP A 59 2.87 7.21 -8.24
C ASP A 59 1.46 7.38 -7.67
N ASP A 60 0.41 7.32 -8.51
CA ASP A 60 -1.00 7.37 -8.07
C ASP A 60 -1.34 6.29 -7.03
N GLY A 61 -0.79 5.08 -7.21
CA GLY A 61 -1.00 3.97 -6.30
C GLY A 61 -0.33 4.17 -4.94
N LEU A 62 0.91 4.62 -4.94
CA LEU A 62 1.67 4.92 -3.73
C LEU A 62 1.11 6.12 -2.99
N ASP A 63 0.76 7.21 -3.69
CA ASP A 63 0.20 8.41 -3.08
C ASP A 63 -1.14 8.10 -2.40
N ALA A 64 -2.02 7.32 -3.05
CA ALA A 64 -3.28 6.90 -2.44
C ALA A 64 -3.08 6.02 -1.20
N TYR A 65 -2.11 5.08 -1.24
CA TYR A 65 -1.76 4.23 -0.10
C TYR A 65 -1.22 5.05 1.07
N PHE A 66 -0.29 5.97 0.81
CA PHE A 66 0.30 6.79 1.86
C PHE A 66 -0.70 7.77 2.46
N SER A 67 -1.60 8.35 1.67
CA SER A 67 -2.69 9.19 2.19
C SER A 67 -3.55 8.41 3.19
N ALA A 68 -3.93 7.19 2.85
CA ALA A 68 -4.72 6.33 3.75
C ALA A 68 -3.96 5.99 5.05
N CYS A 69 -2.63 5.76 4.98
CA CYS A 69 -1.80 5.51 6.15
C CYS A 69 -1.63 6.77 7.01
N ASP A 70 -1.40 7.94 6.40
CA ASP A 70 -1.27 9.21 7.11
C ASP A 70 -2.56 9.56 7.86
N GLU A 71 -3.72 9.46 7.20
CA GLU A 71 -5.04 9.68 7.80
C GLU A 71 -5.31 8.73 8.99
N ALA A 72 -4.92 7.45 8.84
CA ALA A 72 -5.07 6.47 9.90
C ALA A 72 -4.17 6.77 11.11
N LEU A 73 -2.93 7.21 10.89
CA LEU A 73 -2.01 7.62 11.95
C LEU A 73 -2.50 8.86 12.69
N GLU A 74 -3.00 9.87 11.95
CA GLU A 74 -3.57 11.09 12.55
C GLU A 74 -4.77 10.77 13.45
N ALA A 75 -5.62 9.85 13.03
CA ALA A 75 -6.79 9.44 13.79
C ALA A 75 -6.45 8.60 15.05
N ALA A 76 -5.37 7.83 15.03
CA ALA A 76 -4.96 6.93 16.11
C ALA A 76 -4.29 7.63 17.31
N GLY A 77 -3.96 8.92 17.21
CA GLY A 77 -3.24 9.65 18.27
C GLY A 77 -1.81 9.17 18.45
N ASP A 78 -1.29 9.20 19.69
CA ASP A 78 0.14 9.03 19.98
C ASP A 78 0.53 7.65 20.51
N ASP A 79 -0.42 6.78 20.85
CA ASP A 79 -0.12 5.44 21.36
C ASP A 79 0.44 4.53 20.26
N PRO A 80 1.65 3.97 20.41
CA PRO A 80 2.24 3.14 19.36
C PRO A 80 1.46 1.86 19.05
N ALA A 81 0.69 1.31 20.01
CA ALA A 81 -0.14 0.14 19.74
C ALA A 81 -1.32 0.52 18.85
N GLU A 82 -2.05 1.59 19.20
CA GLU A 82 -3.15 2.10 18.38
C GLU A 82 -2.67 2.53 16.97
N GLN A 83 -1.48 3.12 16.87
CA GLN A 83 -0.89 3.48 15.58
C GLN A 83 -0.48 2.26 14.74
N LEU A 84 0.04 1.20 15.37
CA LEU A 84 0.33 -0.05 14.66
C LEU A 84 -0.96 -0.69 14.13
N GLU A 85 -1.99 -0.76 14.97
CA GLU A 85 -3.32 -1.25 14.58
C GLU A 85 -3.89 -0.46 13.41
N ALA A 86 -3.83 0.87 13.47
CA ALA A 86 -4.32 1.77 12.43
C ALA A 86 -3.57 1.57 11.10
N LEU A 87 -2.23 1.48 11.12
CA LEU A 87 -1.42 1.21 9.93
C LEU A 87 -1.74 -0.15 9.30
N VAL A 88 -1.90 -1.17 10.12
CA VAL A 88 -2.28 -2.51 9.66
C VAL A 88 -3.67 -2.48 9.05
N ALA A 89 -4.65 -1.89 9.73
CA ALA A 89 -6.01 -1.76 9.24
C ALA A 89 -6.07 -1.00 7.91
N ALA A 90 -5.40 0.15 7.81
CA ALA A 90 -5.32 0.94 6.58
C ALA A 90 -4.68 0.14 5.44
N THR A 91 -3.60 -0.61 5.72
CA THR A 91 -2.93 -1.44 4.72
C THR A 91 -3.84 -2.57 4.24
N VAL A 92 -4.47 -3.30 5.15
CA VAL A 92 -5.40 -4.40 4.81
C VAL A 92 -6.53 -3.87 3.94
N ARG A 93 -7.23 -2.80 4.37
CA ARG A 93 -8.31 -2.19 3.60
C ARG A 93 -7.84 -1.73 2.23
N PHE A 94 -6.70 -1.06 2.14
CA PHE A 94 -6.18 -0.63 0.85
C PHE A 94 -5.91 -1.80 -0.10
N ARG A 95 -5.36 -2.92 0.39
CA ARG A 95 -5.11 -4.13 -0.42
C ARG A 95 -6.39 -4.81 -0.88
N THR A 96 -7.44 -4.80 -0.07
CA THR A 96 -8.74 -5.40 -0.41
C THR A 96 -9.59 -4.49 -1.30
N ASP A 97 -9.60 -3.18 -1.08
CA ASP A 97 -10.43 -2.23 -1.83
C ASP A 97 -9.82 -1.88 -3.19
N HIS A 98 -8.50 -2.02 -3.33
CA HIS A 98 -7.76 -1.67 -4.54
C HIS A 98 -6.85 -2.80 -5.04
N PRO A 99 -7.38 -4.01 -5.32
CA PRO A 99 -6.55 -5.19 -5.63
C PRO A 99 -5.67 -4.99 -6.88
N VAL A 100 -6.22 -4.44 -7.96
CA VAL A 100 -5.47 -4.16 -9.20
C VAL A 100 -4.35 -3.16 -8.97
N LYS A 101 -4.65 -2.05 -8.27
CA LYS A 101 -3.68 -1.01 -7.95
C LYS A 101 -2.58 -1.57 -7.04
N SER A 102 -2.95 -2.36 -6.04
CA SER A 102 -2.04 -3.01 -5.11
C SER A 102 -1.11 -4.00 -5.81
N SER A 103 -1.64 -4.84 -6.69
CA SER A 103 -0.85 -5.78 -7.47
C SER A 103 0.23 -5.05 -8.28
N ILE A 104 -0.14 -4.03 -9.06
CA ILE A 104 0.82 -3.29 -9.89
C ILE A 104 1.90 -2.63 -9.03
N VAL A 105 1.53 -1.97 -7.93
CA VAL A 105 2.50 -1.34 -7.02
C VAL A 105 3.47 -2.36 -6.43
N LEU A 106 3.01 -3.55 -6.07
CA LEU A 106 3.84 -4.56 -5.44
C LEU A 106 4.73 -5.34 -6.43
N THR A 107 4.33 -5.45 -7.70
CA THR A 107 5.03 -6.33 -8.67
C THR A 107 5.79 -5.56 -9.75
N GLU A 108 5.26 -4.43 -10.23
CA GLU A 108 5.77 -3.80 -11.43
C GLU A 108 6.82 -2.69 -11.18
N GLY A 109 7.10 -2.36 -9.91
CA GLY A 109 8.20 -1.43 -9.59
C GLY A 109 9.57 -1.86 -10.16
N ARG A 110 9.80 -3.18 -10.29
CA ARG A 110 10.99 -3.77 -10.91
C ARG A 110 11.08 -3.56 -12.44
N SER A 111 9.96 -3.22 -13.07
CA SER A 111 9.87 -2.96 -14.51
C SER A 111 10.19 -1.49 -14.88
N LEU A 112 10.49 -0.67 -13.83
CA LEU A 112 10.89 0.72 -14.06
C LEU A 112 12.32 0.82 -14.61
N GLU A 113 12.48 1.75 -15.55
CA GLU A 113 13.80 2.16 -16.04
C GLU A 113 14.62 2.85 -14.93
N PRO A 114 15.96 2.80 -14.98
CA PRO A 114 16.83 3.30 -13.91
C PRO A 114 16.54 4.74 -13.47
N GLU A 115 16.14 5.61 -14.40
CA GLU A 115 15.84 7.02 -14.15
C GLU A 115 14.62 7.21 -13.23
N HIS A 116 13.64 6.30 -13.28
CA HIS A 116 12.42 6.32 -12.46
C HIS A 116 12.56 5.51 -11.16
N LEU A 117 13.44 4.51 -11.16
CA LEU A 117 13.61 3.57 -10.07
C LEU A 117 14.05 4.23 -8.76
N ALA A 118 14.91 5.25 -8.82
CA ALA A 118 15.38 5.95 -7.62
C ALA A 118 14.23 6.67 -6.90
N ARG A 119 13.34 7.34 -7.64
CA ARG A 119 12.15 8.00 -7.10
C ARG A 119 11.18 6.98 -6.50
N TYR A 120 10.92 5.90 -7.21
CA TYR A 120 10.04 4.83 -6.75
C TYR A 120 10.54 4.23 -5.43
N ARG A 121 11.84 3.87 -5.33
CA ARG A 121 12.44 3.35 -4.10
C ARG A 121 12.38 4.33 -2.93
N LYS A 122 12.51 5.63 -3.20
CA LYS A 122 12.34 6.65 -2.16
C LYS A 122 10.90 6.65 -1.61
N ASN A 123 9.90 6.49 -2.47
CA ASN A 123 8.50 6.40 -2.07
C ASN A 123 8.22 5.10 -1.31
N GLU A 124 8.71 3.95 -1.79
CA GLU A 124 8.62 2.68 -1.03
C GLU A 124 9.19 2.79 0.38
N ALA A 125 10.35 3.46 0.51
CA ALA A 125 11.00 3.68 1.80
C ALA A 125 10.15 4.51 2.77
N ARG A 126 9.22 5.35 2.27
CA ARG A 126 8.30 6.14 3.11
C ARG A 126 7.37 5.24 3.92
N GLY A 127 6.69 4.29 3.27
CA GLY A 127 5.79 3.37 3.99
C GLY A 127 6.53 2.50 5.00
N SER A 128 7.69 1.98 4.61
CA SER A 128 8.56 1.25 5.54
C SER A 128 8.98 2.10 6.75
N ARG A 129 9.13 3.41 6.61
CA ARG A 129 9.51 4.34 7.67
C ARG A 129 8.38 4.55 8.68
N GLN A 130 7.14 4.73 8.23
CA GLN A 130 5.99 4.87 9.14
C GLN A 130 5.89 3.69 10.10
N PHE A 131 5.92 2.46 9.58
CA PHE A 131 5.94 1.26 10.42
C PHE A 131 7.17 1.21 11.34
N ARG A 132 8.34 1.61 10.85
CA ARG A 132 9.57 1.64 11.66
C ARG A 132 9.41 2.57 12.86
N GLU A 133 9.01 3.81 12.64
CA GLU A 133 8.86 4.82 13.69
C GLU A 133 7.87 4.38 14.77
N VAL A 134 6.77 3.74 14.39
CA VAL A 134 5.79 3.19 15.32
C VAL A 134 6.38 2.04 16.15
N VAL A 135 7.03 1.08 15.48
CA VAL A 135 7.62 -0.09 16.18
C VAL A 135 8.76 0.34 17.10
N GLU A 136 9.67 1.21 16.66
CA GLU A 136 10.78 1.73 17.47
C GLU A 136 10.28 2.48 18.71
N ARG A 137 9.22 3.29 18.57
CA ARG A 137 8.60 3.97 19.73
C ARG A 137 7.96 2.98 20.69
N GLY A 138 7.25 1.97 20.20
CA GLY A 138 6.66 0.93 21.04
C GLY A 138 7.70 0.15 21.83
N VAL A 139 8.84 -0.18 21.21
CA VAL A 139 9.98 -0.82 21.88
C VAL A 139 10.60 0.13 22.93
N THR A 140 10.84 1.38 22.56
CA THR A 140 11.40 2.39 23.48
C THR A 140 10.50 2.60 24.69
N GLN A 141 9.19 2.53 24.51
CA GLN A 141 8.21 2.65 25.59
C GLN A 141 8.00 1.34 26.38
N GLY A 142 8.61 0.24 25.96
CA GLY A 142 8.49 -1.07 26.61
C GLY A 142 7.13 -1.75 26.48
N ILE A 143 6.33 -1.37 25.49
CA ILE A 143 5.05 -2.01 25.17
C ILE A 143 5.16 -3.04 24.04
N PHE A 144 6.17 -2.93 23.17
CA PHE A 144 6.57 -3.96 22.23
C PHE A 144 7.86 -4.61 22.74
N LEU A 145 7.84 -5.93 22.94
CA LEU A 145 8.92 -6.66 23.60
C LEU A 145 9.74 -7.51 22.65
N THR A 146 9.43 -7.47 21.34
CA THR A 146 10.18 -8.22 20.34
C THR A 146 11.67 -7.90 20.40
N PRO A 147 12.57 -8.92 20.44
CA PRO A 147 14.02 -8.70 20.40
C PRO A 147 14.51 -8.33 19.00
N TYR A 148 13.63 -8.41 17.99
CA TYR A 148 13.95 -8.18 16.58
C TYR A 148 13.00 -7.13 15.94
N PRO A 149 13.04 -5.85 16.34
CA PRO A 149 12.08 -4.85 15.91
C PRO A 149 12.07 -4.63 14.38
N ASP A 150 13.23 -4.65 13.73
CA ASP A 150 13.32 -4.51 12.27
C ASP A 150 12.71 -5.69 11.52
N ASP A 151 12.91 -6.92 12.01
CA ASP A 151 12.36 -8.11 11.37
C ASP A 151 10.87 -8.25 11.65
N ALA A 152 10.42 -7.91 12.87
CA ALA A 152 9.00 -7.83 13.21
C ALA A 152 8.27 -6.84 12.28
N ARG A 153 8.81 -5.64 12.09
CA ARG A 153 8.27 -4.65 11.14
C ARG A 153 8.19 -5.21 9.72
N ARG A 154 9.26 -5.85 9.22
CA ARG A 154 9.27 -6.45 7.87
C ARG A 154 8.23 -7.54 7.75
N ALA A 155 8.08 -8.40 8.75
CA ALA A 155 7.09 -9.46 8.78
C ALA A 155 5.67 -8.90 8.73
N VAL A 156 5.36 -7.87 9.53
CA VAL A 156 4.05 -7.21 9.52
C VAL A 156 3.74 -6.62 8.15
N ILE A 157 4.67 -5.90 7.53
CA ILE A 157 4.47 -5.33 6.19
C ILE A 157 4.28 -6.45 5.15
N ALA A 158 5.10 -7.50 5.20
CA ALA A 158 5.05 -8.59 4.23
C ALA A 158 3.72 -9.35 4.29
N MET A 159 3.23 -9.70 5.49
CA MET A 159 1.94 -10.38 5.61
C MET A 159 0.78 -9.52 5.09
N CYS A 160 0.77 -8.22 5.37
CA CYS A 160 -0.26 -7.31 4.85
C CYS A 160 -0.20 -7.17 3.33
N ASN A 161 1.00 -7.11 2.74
CA ASN A 161 1.18 -7.01 1.30
C ASN A 161 0.69 -8.28 0.57
N ALA A 162 0.92 -9.46 1.15
CA ALA A 162 0.50 -10.73 0.57
C ALA A 162 -1.03 -10.84 0.35
N ILE A 163 -1.84 -10.05 1.08
CA ILE A 163 -3.30 -10.01 0.92
C ILE A 163 -3.72 -9.73 -0.53
N ALA A 164 -2.99 -8.85 -1.22
CA ALA A 164 -3.28 -8.50 -2.62
C ALA A 164 -3.22 -9.70 -3.58
N GLU A 165 -2.51 -10.78 -3.21
CA GLU A 165 -2.33 -11.97 -4.05
C GLU A 165 -3.46 -12.99 -3.87
N TRP A 166 -3.93 -13.17 -2.63
CA TRP A 166 -4.82 -14.30 -2.30
C TRP A 166 -6.24 -13.89 -1.90
N TYR A 167 -6.46 -12.67 -1.37
CA TYR A 167 -7.79 -12.27 -0.93
C TYR A 167 -8.77 -12.14 -2.11
N ARG A 168 -9.99 -12.60 -1.89
CA ARG A 168 -11.10 -12.48 -2.83
C ARG A 168 -12.33 -11.97 -2.07
N THR A 169 -12.96 -10.94 -2.61
CA THR A 169 -14.12 -10.26 -1.99
C THR A 169 -15.32 -11.20 -1.79
N GLU A 170 -15.46 -12.18 -2.68
CA GLU A 170 -16.52 -13.19 -2.61
C GLU A 170 -16.16 -14.38 -1.68
N GLY A 171 -15.01 -14.30 -1.03
CA GLY A 171 -14.53 -15.33 -0.10
C GLY A 171 -15.29 -15.32 1.23
N PRO A 172 -15.06 -16.33 2.08
CA PRO A 172 -15.79 -16.49 3.36
C PRO A 172 -15.39 -15.49 4.44
N VAL A 173 -14.31 -14.74 4.25
CA VAL A 173 -13.76 -13.79 5.25
C VAL A 173 -14.08 -12.37 4.80
N SER A 174 -14.83 -11.63 5.62
CA SER A 174 -15.09 -10.21 5.39
C SER A 174 -13.83 -9.35 5.57
N VAL A 175 -13.84 -8.15 5.00
CA VAL A 175 -12.71 -7.20 5.16
C VAL A 175 -12.52 -6.84 6.63
N ASP A 176 -13.60 -6.62 7.39
CA ASP A 176 -13.51 -6.27 8.80
C ASP A 176 -12.90 -7.42 9.63
N GLU A 177 -13.34 -8.64 9.40
CA GLU A 177 -12.76 -9.82 10.04
C GLU A 177 -11.28 -10.01 9.66
N LEU A 178 -10.92 -9.73 8.41
CA LEU A 178 -9.53 -9.79 7.96
C LEU A 178 -8.68 -8.75 8.68
N VAL A 179 -9.19 -7.52 8.83
CA VAL A 179 -8.51 -6.45 9.59
C VAL A 179 -8.28 -6.90 11.03
N GLU A 180 -9.30 -7.39 11.72
CA GLU A 180 -9.17 -7.87 13.12
C GLU A 180 -8.10 -8.95 13.26
N ARG A 181 -8.08 -9.94 12.36
CA ARG A 181 -7.09 -11.02 12.35
C ARG A 181 -5.66 -10.49 12.12
N TYR A 182 -5.48 -9.58 11.18
CA TYR A 182 -4.16 -9.06 10.83
C TYR A 182 -3.62 -8.08 11.88
N VAL A 183 -4.49 -7.32 12.54
CA VAL A 183 -4.14 -6.51 13.71
C VAL A 183 -3.67 -7.42 14.85
N ALA A 184 -4.41 -8.47 15.18
CA ALA A 184 -4.02 -9.42 16.23
C ALA A 184 -2.67 -10.11 15.90
N LEU A 185 -2.45 -10.50 14.65
CA LEU A 185 -1.17 -11.06 14.20
C LEU A 185 -0.04 -10.05 14.33
N ALA A 186 -0.24 -8.79 13.93
CA ALA A 186 0.79 -7.75 14.05
C ALA A 186 1.19 -7.49 15.49
N LEU A 187 0.22 -7.40 16.40
CA LEU A 187 0.47 -7.25 17.84
C LEU A 187 1.22 -8.46 18.42
N THR A 188 0.92 -9.67 17.94
CA THR A 188 1.65 -10.88 18.32
C THR A 188 3.09 -10.83 17.84
N VAL A 189 3.35 -10.41 16.59
CA VAL A 189 4.70 -10.33 16.00
C VAL A 189 5.59 -9.33 16.75
N VAL A 190 5.03 -8.21 17.21
CA VAL A 190 5.78 -7.23 18.02
C VAL A 190 5.82 -7.58 19.52
N GLU A 191 5.23 -8.70 19.93
CA GLU A 191 5.12 -9.11 21.33
C GLU A 191 4.49 -8.02 22.21
N TYR A 192 3.35 -7.49 21.77
CA TYR A 192 2.66 -6.42 22.46
C TYR A 192 2.25 -6.81 23.89
N ARG A 193 2.56 -5.94 24.84
CA ARG A 193 2.13 -6.04 26.24
C ARG A 193 1.46 -4.73 26.66
N PRO A 194 0.14 -4.73 26.92
CA PRO A 194 -0.53 -3.54 27.41
C PRO A 194 0.08 -3.10 28.74
N ARG A 195 0.25 -1.79 28.92
CA ARG A 195 0.68 -1.24 30.22
C ARG A 195 -0.36 -1.61 31.26
N ALA A 196 0.07 -2.21 32.38
CA ALA A 196 -0.80 -2.43 33.50
C ALA A 196 -1.39 -1.07 33.96
N VAL A 197 -2.72 -0.94 33.89
CA VAL A 197 -3.41 0.24 34.43
C VAL A 197 -3.05 0.32 35.92
N ARG A 198 -2.21 1.30 36.31
CA ARG A 198 -1.98 1.58 37.72
C ARG A 198 -3.33 1.95 38.32
N ARG A 199 -3.92 1.02 39.08
CA ARG A 199 -5.06 1.37 39.94
C ARG A 199 -4.60 2.49 40.86
N PRO A 200 -5.33 3.62 40.96
CA PRO A 200 -5.00 4.62 41.97
C PRO A 200 -5.01 3.94 43.33
N ALA A 201 -3.94 4.17 44.10
CA ALA A 201 -3.89 3.71 45.49
C ALA A 201 -5.12 4.27 46.20
N ARG A 202 -5.95 3.38 46.77
CA ARG A 202 -7.04 3.79 47.65
C ARG A 202 -6.40 4.47 48.85
N ALA A 203 -6.67 5.77 49.00
CA ALA A 203 -6.37 6.53 50.21
C ALA A 203 -7.27 6.11 51.36
#